data_9e0778907d55792fcf00c36aa8f840a9
#
_entry.id   9e0778907d55792fcf00c36aa8f840a9
#
_cell.length_a   1.000
_cell.length_b   1.000
_cell.length_c   1.000
_cell.angle_alpha   90.00
_cell.angle_beta   90.00
_cell.angle_gamma   90.00
#
_symmetry.space_group_name_H-M   'P 1'
#
loop_
_entity.id
_entity.type
_entity.pdbx_description
1 polymer ?
#
loop_
_entity_poly.entity_id
_entity_poly.type
_entity_poly.pdbx_seq_one_letter_code
_entity_poly.pdbx_strand_id
1 'polypeptide(L)'
;MLLSYPISNTAGTAEPAGVVIAGVLLDSARMYNLQTQMGASLRLAQDPVQNKDWRTLNIPTGRGATLLSSRHLLDGNSQQMSLLYLDSHGRPQLRLELTSPRPLYQQGRQSVSLFLYLTLALLGGAILLAYVALELRIIRRVSRMNREVAVIGQDRTALRLSPQGTDELGQLANEMNRTLDRLAQSEARDRAILDAIRDGYFEMDTRGIIRTVNPALCRMLDYAADQLNGQHFGILLQEEDYHRAQSLYDKVRDDEQETTFSAPFKRRDGRLVSCETRLSAIRDGQGGFQGFRGILRDISEQVAYQKQLINLAYRDTLTALGNRKAFNEQLQRAIVHSNRVALLYIDLDRFKQVNDRFGHAIGDALLSTVGERMRGSLRQPDQAFRLGGDEFAVLLENAQPDQAEALGMRLLGVLGAEYRLGGQVIDFVTPSIGIAFCPQDAADADALTRAADIAMYQAKQERNRCYRYTVA
;
A
#
# COMPACT_ATOMS: atom_id res chain seq x y z
N MET A 1 23.98 -18.87 -109.19
CA MET A 1 25.13 -18.00 -109.31
C MET A 1 25.77 -18.33 -110.69
N LEU A 2 25.83 -17.41 -111.55
CA LEU A 2 26.45 -17.49 -112.83
C LEU A 2 27.76 -16.76 -112.85
N LEU A 3 28.84 -17.44 -113.16
CA LEU A 3 30.14 -16.88 -113.38
C LEU A 3 30.40 -16.87 -114.88
N SER A 4 30.70 -15.76 -115.47
CA SER A 4 31.12 -15.68 -116.89
C SER A 4 32.61 -15.43 -117.01
N TYR A 5 33.26 -16.14 -117.78
CA TYR A 5 34.67 -15.99 -118.10
C TYR A 5 34.92 -15.81 -119.60
N PRO A 6 35.61 -14.76 -119.99
CA PRO A 6 35.97 -14.61 -121.41
C PRO A 6 36.99 -15.73 -121.84
N ILE A 7 36.79 -16.29 -123.00
CA ILE A 7 37.69 -17.21 -123.58
C ILE A 7 38.77 -16.46 -124.36
N SER A 8 39.99 -16.46 -123.83
CA SER A 8 41.12 -15.91 -124.47
C SER A 8 42.26 -16.90 -124.52
N ASN A 9 43.38 -16.56 -125.13
CA ASN A 9 44.56 -17.47 -125.16
C ASN A 9 45.15 -17.56 -123.75
N THR A 10 46.05 -18.52 -123.54
CA THR A 10 46.68 -18.83 -122.25
C THR A 10 47.44 -17.62 -121.65
N ALA A 11 47.85 -16.65 -122.43
CA ALA A 11 48.51 -15.41 -122.00
C ALA A 11 47.55 -14.20 -121.75
N GLY A 12 46.22 -14.33 -121.99
CA GLY A 12 45.19 -13.28 -121.77
C GLY A 12 45.28 -12.08 -122.72
N THR A 13 46.07 -12.20 -123.81
CA THR A 13 46.47 -11.08 -124.76
C THR A 13 45.60 -11.11 -126.05
N ALA A 14 44.91 -12.12 -126.35
CA ALA A 14 44.02 -12.18 -127.55
C ALA A 14 42.57 -11.69 -127.17
N GLU A 15 41.96 -10.98 -128.12
CA GLU A 15 40.56 -10.60 -128.00
C GLU A 15 39.67 -11.82 -127.59
N PRO A 16 38.75 -11.63 -126.72
CA PRO A 16 37.91 -12.79 -126.27
C PRO A 16 37.08 -13.32 -127.40
N ALA A 17 37.38 -14.62 -127.80
CA ALA A 17 36.60 -15.32 -128.83
C ALA A 17 35.23 -15.84 -128.32
N GLY A 18 34.98 -15.68 -127.08
CA GLY A 18 33.72 -16.14 -126.47
C GLY A 18 33.70 -15.97 -124.99
N VAL A 19 32.65 -16.40 -124.35
CA VAL A 19 32.46 -16.29 -122.87
C VAL A 19 32.02 -17.69 -122.39
N VAL A 20 32.72 -18.25 -121.47
CA VAL A 20 32.26 -19.43 -120.77
C VAL A 20 31.43 -18.97 -119.58
N ILE A 21 30.22 -19.35 -119.51
CA ILE A 21 29.32 -19.13 -118.40
C ILE A 21 29.23 -20.39 -117.57
N ALA A 22 29.75 -20.35 -116.39
CA ALA A 22 29.56 -21.39 -115.38
C ALA A 22 28.59 -20.96 -114.31
N GLY A 23 27.61 -21.75 -114.11
CA GLY A 23 26.58 -21.48 -113.08
C GLY A 23 26.61 -22.54 -111.96
N VAL A 24 26.52 -22.08 -110.79
CA VAL A 24 26.27 -22.94 -109.61
C VAL A 24 24.86 -22.71 -109.14
N LEU A 25 24.05 -23.75 -109.27
CA LEU A 25 22.69 -23.70 -108.79
C LEU A 25 22.72 -23.77 -107.22
N LEU A 26 22.12 -22.81 -106.56
CA LEU A 26 21.88 -22.86 -105.10
C LEU A 26 20.56 -23.55 -104.85
N ASP A 27 20.60 -24.90 -105.01
CA ASP A 27 19.42 -25.73 -104.65
C ASP A 27 19.25 -25.95 -103.18
N SER A 28 18.12 -26.47 -102.75
CA SER A 28 17.76 -26.71 -101.32
C SER A 28 18.79 -27.60 -100.59
N ALA A 29 19.46 -28.53 -101.33
CA ALA A 29 20.43 -29.42 -100.72
C ALA A 29 21.73 -28.65 -100.40
N ARG A 30 22.17 -27.82 -101.29
CA ARG A 30 23.39 -27.00 -101.08
C ARG A 30 23.14 -25.89 -99.99
N MET A 31 21.98 -25.33 -99.98
CA MET A 31 21.58 -24.42 -98.92
C MET A 31 21.57 -25.10 -97.56
N TYR A 32 21.04 -26.26 -97.47
CA TYR A 32 21.05 -27.07 -96.25
C TYR A 32 22.45 -27.40 -95.78
N ASN A 33 23.36 -27.85 -96.76
CA ASN A 33 24.75 -28.10 -96.36
C ASN A 33 25.48 -26.84 -95.85
N LEU A 34 25.26 -25.69 -96.47
CA LEU A 34 25.80 -24.44 -96.00
C LEU A 34 25.24 -24.06 -94.65
N GLN A 35 23.96 -24.20 -94.40
CA GLN A 35 23.34 -23.99 -93.07
C GLN A 35 23.95 -24.89 -92.01
N THR A 36 24.15 -26.15 -92.30
CA THR A 36 24.73 -27.11 -91.35
C THR A 36 26.21 -26.81 -91.06
N GLN A 37 26.98 -26.45 -92.08
CA GLN A 37 28.39 -26.07 -91.90
C GLN A 37 28.56 -24.73 -91.09
N MET A 38 27.69 -23.83 -91.33
CA MET A 38 27.73 -22.49 -90.66
C MET A 38 27.03 -22.53 -89.29
N GLY A 39 26.29 -23.55 -88.94
CA GLY A 39 25.49 -23.58 -87.70
C GLY A 39 24.46 -22.47 -87.65
N ALA A 40 24.01 -21.94 -88.82
CA ALA A 40 23.12 -20.82 -88.91
C ALA A 40 22.07 -21.06 -89.97
N SER A 41 20.86 -20.66 -89.79
CA SER A 41 19.83 -20.66 -90.81
C SER A 41 20.10 -19.57 -91.85
N LEU A 42 20.08 -19.96 -93.12
CA LEU A 42 20.25 -19.08 -94.26
C LEU A 42 18.93 -18.94 -94.99
N ARG A 43 18.54 -17.71 -95.28
CA ARG A 43 17.33 -17.45 -96.08
C ARG A 43 17.66 -16.45 -97.19
N LEU A 44 17.21 -16.73 -98.37
CA LEU A 44 17.28 -15.85 -99.55
C LEU A 44 16.09 -14.86 -99.41
N ALA A 45 16.38 -13.56 -99.37
CA ALA A 45 15.35 -12.55 -99.31
C ALA A 45 15.29 -11.92 -100.73
N GLN A 46 14.08 -11.75 -101.25
CA GLN A 46 13.80 -11.17 -102.60
C GLN A 46 13.49 -9.70 -102.58
N ASP A 47 13.26 -9.07 -101.45
CA ASP A 47 12.89 -7.69 -101.44
C ASP A 47 14.08 -6.72 -101.38
N PRO A 48 14.05 -5.63 -102.16
CA PRO A 48 15.10 -4.63 -102.10
C PRO A 48 15.04 -3.88 -100.76
N VAL A 49 16.13 -3.83 -100.04
CA VAL A 49 16.21 -3.26 -98.67
C VAL A 49 16.24 -1.77 -98.72
N GLN A 50 15.20 -1.23 -98.17
CA GLN A 50 15.24 0.13 -97.71
C GLN A 50 15.78 0.26 -96.25
N ASN A 51 16.77 1.10 -96.13
CA ASN A 51 17.20 1.66 -94.81
C ASN A 51 17.81 0.66 -93.81
N LYS A 52 18.91 0.07 -94.11
CA LYS A 52 19.77 -0.54 -93.09
C LYS A 52 21.20 0.04 -93.18
N ASP A 53 21.85 0.22 -92.01
CA ASP A 53 23.29 0.55 -91.95
C ASP A 53 24.12 -0.59 -92.51
N TRP A 54 24.43 -0.49 -93.81
CA TRP A 54 25.22 -1.44 -94.49
C TRP A 54 26.70 -1.07 -94.35
N ARG A 55 27.53 -2.06 -94.05
CA ARG A 55 28.98 -1.90 -93.97
C ARG A 55 29.64 -2.79 -95.04
N THR A 56 30.54 -2.22 -95.79
CA THR A 56 31.32 -2.95 -96.79
C THR A 56 32.20 -3.95 -96.09
N LEU A 57 32.07 -5.22 -96.50
CA LEU A 57 32.96 -6.28 -96.08
C LEU A 57 34.12 -6.35 -97.09
N ASN A 58 35.32 -6.15 -96.61
CA ASN A 58 36.57 -6.28 -97.42
C ASN A 58 36.89 -7.75 -97.62
N ILE A 59 36.06 -8.40 -98.46
CA ILE A 59 36.31 -9.76 -98.90
C ILE A 59 36.70 -9.70 -100.40
N PRO A 60 37.77 -10.31 -100.88
CA PRO A 60 38.14 -10.22 -102.24
C PRO A 60 37.13 -11.00 -103.08
N THR A 61 36.18 -10.27 -103.62
CA THR A 61 35.21 -10.75 -104.59
C THR A 61 35.78 -10.48 -105.97
N GLY A 62 35.99 -11.50 -106.78
CA GLY A 62 36.56 -11.34 -108.14
C GLY A 62 35.81 -10.27 -108.97
N ARG A 63 36.56 -9.32 -109.60
CA ARG A 63 36.06 -8.32 -110.56
C ARG A 63 34.86 -7.49 -110.16
N GLY A 64 35.05 -6.51 -109.17
CA GLY A 64 34.18 -5.37 -109.00
C GLY A 64 32.86 -5.58 -108.22
N ALA A 65 32.63 -6.75 -107.72
CA ALA A 65 31.42 -6.98 -106.89
C ALA A 65 31.66 -6.61 -105.42
N THR A 66 30.69 -6.02 -104.81
CA THR A 66 30.76 -5.53 -103.43
C THR A 66 29.81 -6.35 -102.53
N LEU A 67 30.35 -6.81 -101.40
CA LEU A 67 29.53 -7.46 -100.36
C LEU A 67 29.34 -6.50 -99.19
N LEU A 68 28.10 -6.35 -98.85
CA LEU A 68 27.73 -5.50 -97.73
C LEU A 68 27.13 -6.35 -96.59
N SER A 69 27.42 -6.02 -95.34
CA SER A 69 26.75 -6.65 -94.17
C SER A 69 25.94 -5.62 -93.39
N SER A 70 24.81 -6.07 -92.96
CA SER A 70 24.03 -5.27 -92.02
C SER A 70 24.57 -5.38 -90.60
N ARG A 71 24.26 -4.39 -89.79
CA ARG A 71 24.50 -4.46 -88.31
C ARG A 71 23.79 -5.75 -87.78
N HIS A 72 24.46 -6.46 -86.89
CA HIS A 72 23.84 -7.60 -86.21
C HIS A 72 22.61 -7.17 -85.41
N LEU A 73 21.48 -7.74 -85.69
CA LEU A 73 20.28 -7.67 -84.87
C LEU A 73 20.36 -8.75 -83.81
N LEU A 74 20.38 -8.30 -82.50
CA LEU A 74 20.46 -9.24 -81.39
C LEU A 74 19.06 -9.41 -80.79
N ASP A 75 18.58 -10.60 -80.83
CA ASP A 75 17.40 -11.02 -80.06
C ASP A 75 17.83 -11.83 -78.87
N GLY A 76 16.97 -12.06 -77.90
CA GLY A 76 17.28 -12.90 -76.74
C GLY A 76 17.88 -14.24 -76.99
N ASN A 77 17.53 -14.89 -78.12
CA ASN A 77 17.91 -16.24 -78.41
C ASN A 77 18.74 -16.37 -79.67
N SER A 78 18.75 -15.38 -80.50
CA SER A 78 19.44 -15.47 -81.84
C SER A 78 20.10 -14.12 -82.19
N GLN A 79 21.02 -14.25 -83.12
CA GLN A 79 21.58 -13.07 -83.80
C GLN A 79 21.29 -13.19 -85.27
N GLN A 80 20.88 -12.12 -85.88
CA GLN A 80 20.56 -11.96 -87.28
C GLN A 80 21.51 -11.04 -87.98
N MET A 81 22.04 -11.39 -89.11
CA MET A 81 22.85 -10.58 -89.95
C MET A 81 22.38 -10.76 -91.42
N SER A 82 22.29 -9.67 -92.13
CA SER A 82 21.98 -9.67 -93.53
C SER A 82 23.24 -9.38 -94.33
N LEU A 83 23.50 -10.17 -95.36
CA LEU A 83 24.55 -9.97 -96.32
C LEU A 83 23.91 -9.58 -97.70
N LEU A 84 24.38 -8.51 -98.28
CA LEU A 84 23.93 -8.04 -99.58
C LEU A 84 25.08 -8.09 -100.62
N TYR A 85 24.84 -8.75 -101.68
CA TYR A 85 25.77 -8.88 -102.80
C TYR A 85 25.31 -7.84 -103.87
N LEU A 86 26.26 -6.97 -104.27
CA LEU A 86 26.07 -5.95 -105.31
C LEU A 86 26.92 -6.34 -106.55
N ASP A 87 26.37 -6.12 -107.72
CA ASP A 87 27.07 -6.30 -108.96
C ASP A 87 28.14 -5.20 -109.18
N SER A 88 28.90 -5.24 -110.27
CA SER A 88 29.87 -4.20 -110.63
C SER A 88 29.29 -2.82 -110.89
N HIS A 89 28.00 -2.73 -111.06
CA HIS A 89 27.27 -1.47 -111.24
C HIS A 89 26.58 -1.01 -109.91
N GLY A 90 26.83 -1.68 -108.76
CA GLY A 90 26.25 -1.32 -107.47
C GLY A 90 24.80 -1.77 -107.33
N ARG A 91 24.23 -2.63 -108.21
CA ARG A 91 22.85 -3.10 -108.12
C ARG A 91 22.79 -4.33 -107.23
N PRO A 92 21.83 -4.39 -106.29
CA PRO A 92 21.65 -5.49 -105.38
C PRO A 92 21.18 -6.76 -106.19
N GLN A 93 21.93 -7.82 -106.11
CA GLN A 93 21.69 -9.08 -106.83
C GLN A 93 21.20 -10.17 -105.87
N LEU A 94 21.71 -10.23 -104.69
CA LEU A 94 21.41 -11.26 -103.72
C LEU A 94 21.44 -10.74 -102.29
N ARG A 95 20.44 -11.08 -101.54
CA ARG A 95 20.42 -10.82 -100.07
C ARG A 95 20.31 -12.17 -99.34
N LEU A 96 21.22 -12.37 -98.43
CA LEU A 96 21.24 -13.55 -97.57
C LEU A 96 20.99 -13.05 -96.13
N GLU A 97 20.05 -13.65 -95.46
CA GLU A 97 19.82 -13.47 -94.05
C GLU A 97 20.35 -14.70 -93.32
N LEU A 98 21.28 -14.40 -92.38
CA LEU A 98 21.83 -15.41 -91.50
C LEU A 98 21.22 -15.23 -90.13
N THR A 99 20.64 -16.30 -89.59
CA THR A 99 20.19 -16.34 -88.22
C THR A 99 20.96 -17.42 -87.46
N SER A 100 21.71 -17.04 -86.48
CA SER A 100 22.52 -17.97 -85.68
C SER A 100 22.03 -17.99 -84.25
N PRO A 101 21.86 -19.11 -83.60
CA PRO A 101 21.53 -19.23 -82.20
C PRO A 101 22.68 -18.64 -81.30
N ARG A 102 22.33 -18.18 -80.14
CA ARG A 102 23.30 -17.63 -79.16
C ARG A 102 23.41 -18.56 -77.95
N PRO A 103 23.97 -19.77 -78.07
CA PRO A 103 23.99 -20.78 -77.00
C PRO A 103 24.75 -20.29 -75.76
N LEU A 104 25.86 -19.61 -75.90
CA LEU A 104 26.62 -19.09 -74.78
C LEU A 104 25.86 -18.03 -74.01
N TYR A 105 25.09 -17.17 -74.72
CA TYR A 105 24.24 -16.15 -74.03
C TYR A 105 23.09 -16.82 -73.27
N GLN A 106 22.45 -17.81 -73.87
CA GLN A 106 21.38 -18.55 -73.19
C GLN A 106 21.90 -19.28 -71.97
N GLN A 107 23.03 -19.96 -72.07
CA GLN A 107 23.67 -20.64 -70.94
C GLN A 107 24.13 -19.65 -69.85
N GLY A 108 24.71 -18.52 -70.27
CA GLY A 108 25.06 -17.45 -69.31
C GLY A 108 23.85 -16.89 -68.56
N ARG A 109 22.76 -16.64 -69.31
CA ARG A 109 21.51 -16.14 -68.68
C ARG A 109 20.91 -17.15 -67.70
N GLN A 110 20.91 -18.44 -68.07
CA GLN A 110 20.46 -19.52 -67.15
C GLN A 110 21.34 -19.61 -65.91
N SER A 111 22.65 -19.51 -66.05
CA SER A 111 23.58 -19.56 -64.93
C SER A 111 23.38 -18.36 -63.97
N VAL A 112 23.20 -17.16 -64.55
CA VAL A 112 22.95 -15.95 -63.75
C VAL A 112 21.61 -16.03 -63.03
N SER A 113 20.54 -16.53 -63.73
CA SER A 113 19.25 -16.70 -63.07
C SER A 113 19.29 -17.75 -61.96
N LEU A 114 19.95 -18.87 -62.18
CA LEU A 114 20.15 -19.92 -61.16
C LEU A 114 20.92 -19.35 -59.93
N PHE A 115 22.01 -18.65 -60.19
CA PHE A 115 22.78 -17.98 -59.13
C PHE A 115 21.94 -17.02 -58.35
N LEU A 116 21.09 -16.22 -59.00
CA LEU A 116 20.23 -15.25 -58.38
C LEU A 116 19.14 -15.94 -57.53
N TYR A 117 18.53 -17.02 -58.00
CA TYR A 117 17.58 -17.80 -57.21
C TYR A 117 18.23 -18.47 -56.00
N LEU A 118 19.44 -19.02 -56.15
CA LEU A 118 20.18 -19.61 -55.03
C LEU A 118 20.55 -18.60 -53.97
N THR A 119 21.01 -17.40 -54.36
CA THR A 119 21.33 -16.32 -53.42
C THR A 119 20.10 -15.81 -52.70
N LEU A 120 18.96 -15.64 -53.40
CA LEU A 120 17.69 -15.29 -52.77
C LEU A 120 17.19 -16.35 -51.79
N ALA A 121 17.32 -17.61 -52.14
CA ALA A 121 16.94 -18.74 -51.29
C ALA A 121 17.80 -18.80 -50.02
N LEU A 122 19.13 -18.62 -50.15
CA LEU A 122 20.06 -18.56 -49.01
C LEU A 122 19.79 -17.37 -48.12
N LEU A 123 19.55 -16.19 -48.69
CA LEU A 123 19.21 -14.98 -47.93
C LEU A 123 17.88 -15.15 -47.16
N GLY A 124 16.85 -15.68 -47.85
CA GLY A 124 15.56 -15.97 -47.22
C GLY A 124 15.68 -17.00 -46.10
N GLY A 125 16.46 -18.05 -46.30
CA GLY A 125 16.77 -19.05 -45.28
C GLY A 125 17.49 -18.46 -44.06
N ALA A 126 18.48 -17.57 -44.27
CA ALA A 126 19.20 -16.89 -43.19
C ALA A 126 18.30 -15.95 -42.39
N ILE A 127 17.43 -15.19 -43.08
CA ILE A 127 16.44 -14.33 -42.42
C ILE A 127 15.45 -15.14 -41.59
N LEU A 128 14.94 -16.25 -42.15
CA LEU A 128 14.03 -17.13 -41.42
C LEU A 128 14.69 -17.74 -40.18
N LEU A 129 15.94 -18.22 -40.31
CA LEU A 129 16.71 -18.73 -39.17
C LEU A 129 16.94 -17.67 -38.09
N ALA A 130 17.31 -16.46 -38.49
CA ALA A 130 17.47 -15.33 -37.57
C ALA A 130 16.15 -14.98 -36.87
N TYR A 131 15.03 -14.94 -37.57
CA TYR A 131 13.71 -14.72 -37.02
C TYR A 131 13.32 -15.82 -36.01
N VAL A 132 13.48 -17.08 -36.36
CA VAL A 132 13.19 -18.21 -35.46
C VAL A 132 14.07 -18.17 -34.22
N ALA A 133 15.35 -17.82 -34.36
CA ALA A 133 16.26 -17.70 -33.24
C ALA A 133 15.85 -16.54 -32.31
N LEU A 134 15.45 -15.39 -32.87
CA LEU A 134 14.95 -14.25 -32.14
C LEU A 134 13.66 -14.58 -31.37
N GLU A 135 12.71 -15.21 -32.06
CA GLU A 135 11.44 -15.67 -31.48
C GLU A 135 11.66 -16.60 -30.29
N LEU A 136 12.48 -17.63 -30.44
CA LEU A 136 12.70 -18.64 -29.42
C LEU A 136 13.53 -18.14 -28.24
N ARG A 137 14.56 -17.30 -28.47
CA ARG A 137 15.50 -16.86 -27.44
C ARG A 137 15.08 -15.59 -26.72
N ILE A 138 14.37 -14.70 -27.40
CA ILE A 138 14.07 -13.36 -26.84
C ILE A 138 12.57 -13.16 -26.68
N ILE A 139 11.80 -13.21 -27.78
CA ILE A 139 10.38 -12.78 -27.77
C ILE A 139 9.55 -13.65 -26.83
N ARG A 140 9.68 -14.97 -26.89
CA ARG A 140 8.95 -15.87 -26.00
C ARG A 140 9.30 -15.68 -24.53
N ARG A 141 10.57 -15.39 -24.21
CA ARG A 141 11.02 -15.15 -22.82
C ARG A 141 10.49 -13.83 -22.28
N VAL A 142 10.57 -12.77 -23.06
CA VAL A 142 10.02 -11.45 -22.67
C VAL A 142 8.50 -11.52 -22.50
N SER A 143 7.79 -12.20 -23.41
CA SER A 143 6.33 -12.38 -23.29
C SER A 143 5.92 -13.20 -22.08
N ARG A 144 6.73 -14.20 -21.69
CA ARG A 144 6.52 -14.97 -20.47
C ARG A 144 6.73 -14.09 -19.24
N MET A 145 7.86 -13.37 -19.15
CA MET A 145 8.15 -12.46 -18.05
C MET A 145 7.04 -11.40 -17.89
N ASN A 146 6.57 -10.83 -18.99
CA ASN A 146 5.49 -9.84 -18.95
C ASN A 146 4.18 -10.42 -18.39
N ARG A 147 3.84 -11.66 -18.76
CA ARG A 147 2.67 -12.36 -18.18
C ARG A 147 2.86 -12.67 -16.69
N GLU A 148 4.05 -13.14 -16.30
CA GLU A 148 4.35 -13.41 -14.88
C GLU A 148 4.26 -12.13 -14.05
N VAL A 149 4.78 -10.99 -14.53
CA VAL A 149 4.66 -9.67 -13.89
C VAL A 149 3.21 -9.23 -13.79
N ALA A 150 2.40 -9.41 -14.84
CA ALA A 150 0.99 -9.02 -14.82
C ALA A 150 0.18 -9.81 -13.79
N VAL A 151 0.49 -11.10 -13.60
CA VAL A 151 -0.14 -11.93 -12.55
C VAL A 151 0.30 -11.52 -11.15
N ILE A 152 1.60 -11.21 -10.96
CA ILE A 152 2.13 -10.71 -9.68
C ILE A 152 1.42 -9.41 -9.25
N GLY A 153 1.06 -8.55 -10.21
CA GLY A 153 0.32 -7.31 -9.95
C GLY A 153 -1.12 -7.52 -9.49
N GLN A 154 -1.74 -8.65 -9.80
CA GLN A 154 -3.12 -8.97 -9.42
C GLN A 154 -3.21 -9.83 -8.15
N ASP A 155 -2.29 -10.76 -7.95
CA ASP A 155 -2.26 -11.68 -6.81
C ASP A 155 -0.98 -11.42 -6.00
N ARG A 156 -1.10 -10.76 -4.87
CA ARG A 156 0.03 -10.35 -4.00
C ARG A 156 0.80 -11.52 -3.36
N THR A 157 0.47 -12.77 -3.68
CA THR A 157 1.07 -13.95 -3.07
C THR A 157 2.18 -14.55 -3.91
N ALA A 158 3.39 -14.52 -3.36
CA ALA A 158 4.53 -15.45 -3.56
C ALA A 158 4.98 -15.83 -4.99
N LEU A 159 4.36 -15.34 -6.07
CA LEU A 159 4.84 -15.60 -7.41
C LEU A 159 6.15 -14.84 -7.65
N ARG A 160 7.15 -15.56 -8.17
CA ARG A 160 8.45 -15.02 -8.55
C ARG A 160 8.65 -15.24 -10.04
N LEU A 161 9.38 -14.34 -10.68
CA LEU A 161 9.81 -14.53 -12.06
C LEU A 161 10.75 -15.73 -12.12
N SER A 162 10.57 -16.59 -13.16
CA SER A 162 11.45 -17.71 -13.38
C SER A 162 12.70 -17.24 -14.13
N PRO A 163 13.88 -17.11 -13.48
CA PRO A 163 15.10 -16.70 -14.17
C PRO A 163 15.55 -17.82 -15.11
N GLN A 164 15.46 -17.58 -16.41
CA GLN A 164 15.95 -18.50 -17.41
C GLN A 164 17.19 -17.91 -18.08
N GLY A 165 18.34 -18.56 -17.95
CA GLY A 165 19.60 -18.13 -18.54
C GLY A 165 20.42 -17.18 -17.63
N THR A 166 21.67 -16.96 -18.06
CA THR A 166 22.66 -16.10 -17.37
C THR A 166 22.88 -14.77 -18.10
N ASP A 167 22.03 -14.47 -19.06
CA ASP A 167 22.03 -13.23 -19.86
C ASP A 167 21.36 -12.06 -19.14
N GLU A 168 21.29 -10.92 -19.80
CA GLU A 168 20.73 -9.67 -19.26
C GLU A 168 19.25 -9.85 -18.83
N LEU A 169 18.48 -10.69 -19.52
CA LEU A 169 17.10 -10.98 -19.15
C LEU A 169 17.02 -11.83 -17.87
N GLY A 170 17.93 -12.78 -17.69
CA GLY A 170 18.06 -13.55 -16.47
C GLY A 170 18.48 -12.67 -15.28
N GLN A 171 19.41 -11.72 -15.50
CA GLN A 171 19.82 -10.75 -14.50
C GLN A 171 18.66 -9.83 -14.10
N LEU A 172 17.89 -9.34 -15.08
CA LEU A 172 16.70 -8.51 -14.82
C LEU A 172 15.66 -9.26 -13.99
N ALA A 173 15.38 -10.52 -14.30
CA ALA A 173 14.46 -11.35 -13.53
C ALA A 173 14.93 -11.52 -12.07
N ASN A 174 16.22 -11.73 -11.86
CA ASN A 174 16.81 -11.82 -10.52
C ASN A 174 16.72 -10.51 -9.73
N GLU A 175 17.04 -9.37 -10.35
CA GLU A 175 16.92 -8.05 -9.69
C GLU A 175 15.46 -7.73 -9.35
N MET A 176 14.53 -8.08 -10.22
CA MET A 176 13.11 -7.90 -9.97
C MET A 176 12.62 -8.79 -8.81
N ASN A 177 13.07 -10.05 -8.76
CA ASN A 177 12.80 -10.94 -7.63
C ASN A 177 13.37 -10.39 -6.31
N ARG A 178 14.60 -9.86 -6.32
CA ARG A 178 15.20 -9.21 -5.14
C ARG A 178 14.39 -8.00 -4.68
N THR A 179 13.86 -7.23 -5.62
CA THR A 179 13.00 -6.07 -5.30
C THR A 179 11.66 -6.52 -4.69
N LEU A 180 11.05 -7.56 -5.25
CA LEU A 180 9.84 -8.18 -4.71
C LEU A 180 10.08 -8.78 -3.30
N ASP A 181 11.24 -9.41 -3.07
CA ASP A 181 11.61 -9.93 -1.75
C ASP A 181 11.79 -8.80 -0.72
N ARG A 182 12.45 -7.71 -1.10
CA ARG A 182 12.60 -6.53 -0.24
C ARG A 182 11.24 -5.91 0.10
N LEU A 183 10.33 -5.81 -0.87
CA LEU A 183 8.98 -5.30 -0.66
C LEU A 183 8.19 -6.20 0.29
N ALA A 184 8.18 -7.51 0.03
CA ALA A 184 7.51 -8.49 0.89
C ALA A 184 8.09 -8.49 2.32
N GLN A 185 9.42 -8.37 2.45
CA GLN A 185 10.08 -8.26 3.75
C GLN A 185 9.74 -6.96 4.47
N SER A 186 9.62 -5.84 3.74
CA SER A 186 9.19 -4.56 4.31
C SER A 186 7.74 -4.63 4.79
N GLU A 187 6.81 -5.15 3.98
CA GLU A 187 5.41 -5.34 4.38
C GLU A 187 5.27 -6.29 5.58
N ALA A 188 6.04 -7.39 5.60
CA ALA A 188 6.04 -8.32 6.72
C ALA A 188 6.61 -7.68 7.99
N ARG A 189 7.64 -6.85 7.85
CA ARG A 189 8.23 -6.09 8.96
C ARG A 189 7.25 -5.06 9.52
N ASP A 190 6.58 -4.30 8.65
CA ASP A 190 5.59 -3.30 9.07
C ASP A 190 4.43 -3.98 9.80
N ARG A 191 3.96 -5.11 9.29
CA ARG A 191 2.93 -5.93 9.94
C ARG A 191 3.40 -6.48 11.28
N ALA A 192 4.64 -6.99 11.35
CA ALA A 192 5.23 -7.50 12.61
C ALA A 192 5.40 -6.38 13.65
N ILE A 193 5.71 -5.16 13.23
CA ILE A 193 5.77 -3.99 14.14
C ILE A 193 4.39 -3.72 14.72
N LEU A 194 3.34 -3.67 13.89
CA LEU A 194 1.96 -3.46 14.34
C LEU A 194 1.49 -4.57 15.29
N ASP A 195 1.90 -5.83 15.03
CA ASP A 195 1.56 -6.98 15.86
C ASP A 195 2.31 -7.00 17.19
N ALA A 196 3.53 -6.44 17.23
CA ALA A 196 4.36 -6.35 18.44
C ALA A 196 3.94 -5.20 19.37
N ILE A 197 3.22 -4.21 18.88
CA ILE A 197 2.68 -3.12 19.70
C ILE A 197 1.66 -3.71 20.67
N ARG A 198 1.83 -3.41 21.97
CA ARG A 198 0.87 -3.83 23.00
C ARG A 198 -0.42 -3.02 22.99
N ASP A 199 -0.34 -1.79 22.50
CA ASP A 199 -1.49 -0.91 22.32
C ASP A 199 -2.32 -1.34 21.09
N GLY A 200 -3.61 -1.17 21.14
CA GLY A 200 -4.51 -1.42 20.02
C GLY A 200 -4.25 -0.42 18.90
N TYR A 201 -4.09 -0.90 17.67
CA TYR A 201 -4.02 -0.07 16.47
C TYR A 201 -5.27 -0.26 15.64
N PHE A 202 -5.79 0.83 15.07
CA PHE A 202 -6.91 0.79 14.14
C PHE A 202 -6.81 1.87 13.07
N GLU A 203 -7.42 1.57 11.92
CA GLU A 203 -7.69 2.54 10.86
C GLU A 203 -9.19 2.55 10.54
N MET A 204 -9.71 3.73 10.23
CA MET A 204 -11.10 3.93 9.84
C MET A 204 -11.15 4.79 8.58
N ASP A 205 -12.22 4.60 7.81
CA ASP A 205 -12.50 5.48 6.68
C ASP A 205 -13.09 6.83 7.14
N THR A 206 -13.39 7.70 6.16
CA THR A 206 -13.96 9.05 6.40
C THR A 206 -15.31 9.04 7.10
N ARG A 207 -16.00 7.89 7.17
CA ARG A 207 -17.30 7.69 7.82
C ARG A 207 -17.20 7.01 9.18
N GLY A 208 -15.98 6.74 9.66
CA GLY A 208 -15.75 6.05 10.93
C GLY A 208 -15.95 4.53 10.85
N ILE A 209 -15.92 3.95 9.65
CA ILE A 209 -15.97 2.49 9.48
C ILE A 209 -14.56 1.93 9.65
N ILE A 210 -14.40 1.00 10.57
CA ILE A 210 -13.14 0.32 10.87
C ILE A 210 -12.69 -0.50 9.65
N ARG A 211 -11.46 -0.29 9.20
CA ARG A 211 -10.86 -0.97 8.03
C ARG A 211 -9.76 -1.94 8.43
N THR A 212 -8.98 -1.57 9.43
CA THR A 212 -7.82 -2.34 9.88
C THR A 212 -7.74 -2.29 11.39
N VAL A 213 -7.45 -3.43 12.01
CA VAL A 213 -7.16 -3.55 13.45
C VAL A 213 -5.97 -4.48 13.66
N ASN A 214 -5.17 -4.23 14.69
CA ASN A 214 -4.10 -5.15 15.07
C ASN A 214 -4.60 -6.20 16.09
N PRO A 215 -3.84 -7.29 16.31
CA PRO A 215 -4.21 -8.32 17.28
C PRO A 215 -4.32 -7.80 18.72
N ALA A 216 -3.60 -6.73 19.08
CA ALA A 216 -3.68 -6.15 20.42
C ALA A 216 -5.06 -5.52 20.69
N LEU A 217 -5.60 -4.78 19.73
CA LEU A 217 -6.96 -4.24 19.82
C LEU A 217 -8.01 -5.35 19.99
N CYS A 218 -7.86 -6.41 19.20
CA CYS A 218 -8.76 -7.57 19.26
C CYS A 218 -8.75 -8.20 20.65
N ARG A 219 -7.57 -8.42 21.23
CA ARG A 219 -7.44 -8.96 22.60
C ARG A 219 -7.99 -8.01 23.66
N MET A 220 -7.73 -6.71 23.53
CA MET A 220 -8.16 -5.69 24.48
C MET A 220 -9.68 -5.60 24.56
N LEU A 221 -10.36 -5.64 23.42
CA LEU A 221 -11.81 -5.48 23.33
C LEU A 221 -12.58 -6.81 23.23
N ASP A 222 -11.86 -7.95 23.15
CA ASP A 222 -12.41 -9.31 23.02
C ASP A 222 -13.27 -9.51 21.76
N TYR A 223 -12.89 -8.85 20.66
CA TYR A 223 -13.49 -9.05 19.34
C TYR A 223 -12.50 -9.73 18.40
N ALA A 224 -13.00 -10.54 17.48
CA ALA A 224 -12.23 -10.99 16.34
C ALA A 224 -12.12 -9.86 15.30
N ALA A 225 -11.05 -9.85 14.49
CA ALA A 225 -10.82 -8.78 13.52
C ALA A 225 -11.93 -8.68 12.47
N ASP A 226 -12.50 -9.79 12.04
CA ASP A 226 -13.63 -9.88 11.11
C ASP A 226 -14.93 -9.30 11.68
N GLN A 227 -15.09 -9.31 13.01
CA GLN A 227 -16.23 -8.72 13.70
C GLN A 227 -16.13 -7.20 13.82
N LEU A 228 -14.91 -6.64 13.81
CA LEU A 228 -14.66 -5.21 13.89
C LEU A 228 -14.56 -4.56 12.52
N ASN A 229 -13.90 -5.24 11.57
CA ASN A 229 -13.73 -4.70 10.23
C ASN A 229 -15.10 -4.56 9.52
N GLY A 230 -15.34 -3.38 8.97
CA GLY A 230 -16.61 -3.01 8.35
C GLY A 230 -17.66 -2.47 9.33
N GLN A 231 -17.41 -2.49 10.64
CA GLN A 231 -18.30 -1.90 11.64
C GLN A 231 -17.96 -0.44 11.90
N HIS A 232 -18.95 0.32 12.32
CA HIS A 232 -18.76 1.69 12.75
C HIS A 232 -18.19 1.72 14.18
N PHE A 233 -17.18 2.58 14.44
CA PHE A 233 -16.50 2.65 15.73
C PHE A 233 -17.44 2.90 16.93
N GLY A 234 -18.62 3.48 16.68
CA GLY A 234 -19.61 3.76 17.70
C GLY A 234 -20.11 2.53 18.47
N ILE A 235 -19.96 1.32 17.93
CA ILE A 235 -20.32 0.08 18.65
C ILE A 235 -19.44 -0.13 19.91
N LEU A 236 -18.27 0.49 19.95
CA LEU A 236 -17.29 0.34 21.02
C LEU A 236 -17.46 1.37 22.13
N LEU A 237 -18.36 2.35 22.00
CA LEU A 237 -18.55 3.46 22.94
C LEU A 237 -19.97 3.45 23.52
N GLN A 238 -20.13 4.12 24.66
CA GLN A 238 -21.43 4.49 25.18
C GLN A 238 -21.93 5.77 24.46
N GLU A 239 -23.21 6.02 24.48
CA GLU A 239 -23.84 7.10 23.72
C GLU A 239 -23.23 8.50 24.04
N GLU A 240 -22.99 8.78 25.32
CA GLU A 240 -22.39 10.02 25.77
C GLU A 240 -20.95 10.20 25.26
N ASP A 241 -20.14 9.15 25.32
CA ASP A 241 -18.76 9.12 24.85
C ASP A 241 -18.67 9.13 23.34
N TYR A 242 -19.65 8.56 22.63
CA TYR A 242 -19.76 8.60 21.18
C TYR A 242 -19.88 10.05 20.67
N HIS A 243 -20.77 10.85 21.24
CA HIS A 243 -20.90 12.27 20.85
C HIS A 243 -19.63 13.08 21.10
N ARG A 244 -18.95 12.82 22.23
CA ARG A 244 -17.65 13.44 22.53
C ARG A 244 -16.59 13.02 21.50
N ALA A 245 -16.50 11.73 21.18
CA ALA A 245 -15.58 11.22 20.18
C ALA A 245 -15.85 11.84 18.81
N GLN A 246 -17.11 11.92 18.39
CA GLN A 246 -17.49 12.48 17.10
C GLN A 246 -17.03 13.94 16.94
N SER A 247 -17.20 14.76 17.97
CA SER A 247 -16.73 16.16 17.96
C SER A 247 -15.20 16.27 17.84
N LEU A 248 -14.47 15.28 18.37
CA LEU A 248 -13.00 15.23 18.27
C LEU A 248 -12.55 14.74 16.89
N TYR A 249 -13.27 13.82 16.28
CA TYR A 249 -12.99 13.39 14.89
C TYR A 249 -13.13 14.53 13.90
N ASP A 250 -14.14 15.38 14.06
CA ASP A 250 -14.31 16.58 13.23
C ASP A 250 -13.12 17.53 13.38
N LYS A 251 -12.62 17.75 14.60
CA LYS A 251 -11.41 18.56 14.84
C LYS A 251 -10.17 17.96 14.18
N VAL A 252 -9.92 16.64 14.32
CA VAL A 252 -8.76 15.97 13.73
C VAL A 252 -8.81 16.06 12.21
N ARG A 253 -10.01 15.99 11.62
CA ARG A 253 -10.19 16.15 10.18
C ARG A 253 -9.83 17.56 9.71
N ASP A 254 -10.27 18.58 10.45
CA ASP A 254 -10.21 19.98 10.02
C ASP A 254 -8.90 20.69 10.47
N ASP A 255 -8.41 20.42 11.69
CA ASP A 255 -7.28 21.14 12.32
C ASP A 255 -5.91 20.45 12.15
N GLU A 256 -5.86 19.25 11.57
CA GLU A 256 -4.63 18.44 11.36
C GLU A 256 -3.85 18.08 12.64
N GLN A 257 -4.40 18.37 13.82
CA GLN A 257 -3.73 18.08 15.08
C GLN A 257 -4.10 16.70 15.61
N GLU A 258 -3.09 15.98 16.09
CA GLU A 258 -3.34 14.75 16.85
C GLU A 258 -4.15 15.12 18.11
N THR A 259 -5.18 14.33 18.37
CA THR A 259 -6.03 14.54 19.54
C THR A 259 -6.04 13.27 20.38
N THR A 260 -5.99 13.48 21.71
CA THR A 260 -6.10 12.41 22.69
C THR A 260 -7.39 12.54 23.46
N PHE A 261 -8.11 11.46 23.65
CA PHE A 261 -9.25 11.42 24.54
C PHE A 261 -9.32 10.10 25.30
N SER A 262 -9.83 10.17 26.53
CA SER A 262 -10.04 8.98 27.37
C SER A 262 -11.52 8.71 27.55
N ALA A 263 -11.91 7.46 27.35
CA ALA A 263 -13.27 7.00 27.53
C ALA A 263 -13.31 5.50 27.92
N PRO A 264 -14.40 5.04 28.54
CA PRO A 264 -14.66 3.61 28.68
C PRO A 264 -15.09 3.01 27.34
N PHE A 265 -14.33 2.02 26.85
CA PHE A 265 -14.66 1.24 25.66
C PHE A 265 -15.38 -0.05 26.04
N LYS A 266 -16.37 -0.41 25.24
CA LYS A 266 -17.20 -1.58 25.46
C LYS A 266 -16.57 -2.81 24.83
N ARG A 267 -16.27 -3.84 25.63
CA ARG A 267 -15.86 -5.14 25.16
C ARG A 267 -17.06 -5.94 24.64
N ARG A 268 -16.77 -7.01 23.91
CA ARG A 268 -17.81 -7.92 23.39
C ARG A 268 -18.70 -8.52 24.49
N ASP A 269 -18.15 -8.80 25.67
CA ASP A 269 -18.88 -9.31 26.84
C ASP A 269 -19.69 -8.24 27.58
N GLY A 270 -19.70 -6.99 27.10
CA GLY A 270 -20.38 -5.85 27.68
C GLY A 270 -19.62 -5.14 28.82
N ARG A 271 -18.47 -5.66 29.25
CA ARG A 271 -17.61 -4.98 30.22
C ARG A 271 -16.98 -3.74 29.62
N LEU A 272 -16.66 -2.78 30.48
CA LEU A 272 -16.02 -1.53 30.11
C LEU A 272 -14.53 -1.58 30.43
N VAL A 273 -13.70 -1.15 29.51
CA VAL A 273 -12.26 -0.98 29.65
C VAL A 273 -11.96 0.50 29.52
N SER A 274 -11.26 1.08 30.50
CA SER A 274 -10.83 2.48 30.42
C SER A 274 -9.69 2.60 29.43
N CYS A 275 -9.94 3.27 28.31
CA CYS A 275 -8.94 3.43 27.26
C CYS A 275 -8.62 4.90 27.01
N GLU A 276 -7.38 5.13 26.64
CA GLU A 276 -6.92 6.38 26.06
C GLU A 276 -6.70 6.19 24.56
N THR A 277 -7.33 7.02 23.76
CA THR A 277 -7.23 6.98 22.28
C THR A 277 -6.42 8.19 21.82
N ARG A 278 -5.37 7.93 21.02
CA ARG A 278 -4.67 8.96 20.27
C ARG A 278 -5.05 8.81 18.80
N LEU A 279 -5.61 9.87 18.21
CA LEU A 279 -6.19 9.86 16.88
C LEU A 279 -5.45 10.84 15.97
N SER A 280 -5.17 10.44 14.72
CA SER A 280 -4.61 11.27 13.66
C SER A 280 -5.29 11.02 12.32
N ALA A 281 -5.26 12.03 11.42
CA ALA A 281 -5.81 11.92 10.07
C ALA A 281 -4.90 11.11 9.16
N ILE A 282 -5.51 10.31 8.27
CA ILE A 282 -4.83 9.69 7.12
C ILE A 282 -5.09 10.59 5.91
N ARG A 283 -4.02 10.98 5.21
CA ARG A 283 -4.09 11.79 3.99
C ARG A 283 -3.38 11.11 2.83
N ASP A 284 -3.83 11.39 1.62
CA ASP A 284 -3.15 10.93 0.40
C ASP A 284 -1.92 11.80 0.07
N GLY A 285 -1.19 11.41 -0.97
CA GLY A 285 0.00 12.14 -1.43
C GLY A 285 -0.28 13.56 -1.95
N GLN A 286 -1.54 13.96 -2.09
CA GLN A 286 -1.99 15.30 -2.50
C GLN A 286 -2.62 16.09 -1.33
N GLY A 287 -2.58 15.55 -0.09
CA GLY A 287 -3.16 16.16 1.10
C GLY A 287 -4.65 15.88 1.30
N GLY A 288 -5.28 15.09 0.43
CA GLY A 288 -6.70 14.73 0.53
C GLY A 288 -6.95 13.81 1.73
N PHE A 289 -7.99 14.11 2.52
CA PHE A 289 -8.38 13.33 3.68
C PHE A 289 -8.99 11.98 3.28
N GLN A 290 -8.41 10.88 3.78
CA GLN A 290 -8.84 9.51 3.47
C GLN A 290 -9.46 8.79 4.65
N GLY A 291 -9.24 9.25 5.88
CA GLY A 291 -9.76 8.61 7.07
C GLY A 291 -8.93 8.92 8.31
N PHE A 292 -9.05 8.05 9.31
CA PHE A 292 -8.38 8.19 10.59
C PHE A 292 -7.55 6.95 10.92
N ARG A 293 -6.47 7.14 11.64
CA ARG A 293 -5.75 6.07 12.33
C ARG A 293 -5.61 6.43 13.80
N GLY A 294 -5.61 5.42 14.64
CA GLY A 294 -5.51 5.64 16.07
C GLY A 294 -4.79 4.53 16.81
N ILE A 295 -4.29 4.91 17.97
CA ILE A 295 -3.74 3.99 18.97
C ILE A 295 -4.66 4.01 20.17
N LEU A 296 -5.08 2.84 20.63
CA LEU A 296 -5.91 2.62 21.79
C LEU A 296 -5.07 1.96 22.88
N ARG A 297 -4.88 2.65 23.99
CA ARG A 297 -4.15 2.17 25.16
C ARG A 297 -5.11 1.82 26.28
N ASP A 298 -5.00 0.63 26.84
CA ASP A 298 -5.68 0.25 28.08
C ASP A 298 -5.01 0.97 29.26
N ILE A 299 -5.75 1.87 29.91
CA ILE A 299 -5.30 2.61 31.09
C ILE A 299 -6.04 2.16 32.36
N SER A 300 -6.71 0.98 32.33
CA SER A 300 -7.51 0.49 33.45
C SER A 300 -6.68 0.33 34.73
N GLU A 301 -5.48 -0.25 34.62
CA GLU A 301 -4.55 -0.36 35.75
C GLU A 301 -4.12 1.02 36.27
N GLN A 302 -3.80 1.94 35.38
CA GLN A 302 -3.39 3.30 35.74
C GLN A 302 -4.51 4.03 36.46
N VAL A 303 -5.75 3.96 35.98
CA VAL A 303 -6.93 4.55 36.60
C VAL A 303 -7.22 3.91 37.95
N ALA A 304 -7.12 2.58 38.06
CA ALA A 304 -7.29 1.86 39.32
C ALA A 304 -6.22 2.27 40.34
N TYR A 305 -4.95 2.31 39.92
CA TYR A 305 -3.84 2.75 40.77
C TYR A 305 -4.00 4.20 41.22
N GLN A 306 -4.39 5.09 40.32
CA GLN A 306 -4.65 6.50 40.67
C GLN A 306 -5.80 6.64 41.67
N LYS A 307 -6.91 5.89 41.50
CA LYS A 307 -7.99 5.80 42.46
C LYS A 307 -7.51 5.28 43.82
N GLN A 308 -6.65 4.26 43.80
CA GLN A 308 -6.07 3.73 45.04
C GLN A 308 -5.17 4.77 45.76
N LEU A 309 -4.34 5.49 45.01
CA LEU A 309 -3.52 6.57 45.57
C LEU A 309 -4.39 7.68 46.19
N ILE A 310 -5.45 8.08 45.50
CA ILE A 310 -6.40 9.07 46.03
C ILE A 310 -7.05 8.54 47.29
N ASN A 311 -7.50 7.29 47.31
CA ASN A 311 -8.08 6.68 48.49
C ASN A 311 -7.09 6.65 49.67
N LEU A 312 -5.85 6.22 49.44
CA LEU A 312 -4.81 6.24 50.48
C LEU A 312 -4.46 7.64 50.96
N ALA A 313 -4.50 8.62 50.07
CA ALA A 313 -4.20 10.01 50.43
C ALA A 313 -5.30 10.71 51.23
N TYR A 314 -6.58 10.34 51.02
CA TYR A 314 -7.72 11.06 51.53
C TYR A 314 -8.70 10.25 52.40
N ARG A 315 -8.54 8.93 52.50
CA ARG A 315 -9.38 8.07 53.33
C ARG A 315 -8.58 7.42 54.45
N ASP A 316 -9.22 7.22 55.58
CA ASP A 316 -8.73 6.34 56.64
C ASP A 316 -8.94 4.87 56.23
N THR A 317 -7.86 4.11 56.25
CA THR A 317 -7.86 2.71 55.75
C THR A 317 -8.69 1.76 56.60
N LEU A 318 -8.90 2.09 57.90
CA LEU A 318 -9.65 1.27 58.81
C LEU A 318 -11.16 1.52 58.72
N THR A 319 -11.57 2.76 58.72
CA THR A 319 -12.98 3.16 58.79
C THR A 319 -13.58 3.53 57.44
N ALA A 320 -12.74 3.69 56.40
CA ALA A 320 -13.11 4.21 55.08
C ALA A 320 -13.80 5.60 55.10
N LEU A 321 -13.72 6.31 56.19
CA LEU A 321 -14.09 7.75 56.29
C LEU A 321 -13.00 8.62 55.67
N GLY A 322 -13.24 9.93 55.51
CA GLY A 322 -12.17 10.86 55.20
C GLY A 322 -11.08 10.82 56.29
N ASN A 323 -9.81 10.93 55.92
CA ASN A 323 -8.71 11.04 56.89
C ASN A 323 -8.49 12.51 57.30
N ARG A 324 -7.52 12.77 58.20
CA ARG A 324 -7.16 14.09 58.66
C ARG A 324 -6.81 15.07 57.54
N LYS A 325 -6.15 14.61 56.48
CA LYS A 325 -5.85 15.46 55.33
C LYS A 325 -7.12 15.87 54.58
N ALA A 326 -8.01 14.92 54.29
CA ALA A 326 -9.30 15.19 53.68
C ALA A 326 -10.13 16.16 54.52
N PHE A 327 -10.16 15.98 55.86
CA PHE A 327 -10.83 16.89 56.77
C PHE A 327 -10.32 18.34 56.64
N ASN A 328 -9.01 18.55 56.75
CA ASN A 328 -8.43 19.89 56.67
C ASN A 328 -8.76 20.60 55.34
N GLU A 329 -8.61 19.90 54.22
CA GLU A 329 -8.90 20.48 52.91
C GLU A 329 -10.40 20.78 52.71
N GLN A 330 -11.29 19.88 53.16
CA GLN A 330 -12.72 20.05 53.02
C GLN A 330 -13.24 21.17 53.95
N LEU A 331 -12.72 21.23 55.18
CA LEU A 331 -13.07 22.30 56.13
C LEU A 331 -12.70 23.65 55.55
N GLN A 332 -11.51 23.83 55.03
CA GLN A 332 -11.06 25.08 54.41
C GLN A 332 -11.95 25.43 53.20
N ARG A 333 -12.27 24.47 52.33
CA ARG A 333 -13.18 24.71 51.20
C ARG A 333 -14.59 25.10 51.65
N ALA A 334 -15.14 24.38 52.62
CA ALA A 334 -16.47 24.65 53.13
C ALA A 334 -16.60 26.08 53.69
N ILE A 335 -15.61 26.56 54.46
CA ILE A 335 -15.59 27.92 55.01
C ILE A 335 -15.57 28.98 53.90
N VAL A 336 -14.85 28.73 52.78
CA VAL A 336 -14.77 29.69 51.67
C VAL A 336 -16.04 29.71 50.82
N HIS A 337 -16.68 28.53 50.61
CA HIS A 337 -17.77 28.43 49.65
C HIS A 337 -19.17 28.37 50.28
N SER A 338 -19.27 28.08 51.57
CA SER A 338 -20.55 27.94 52.25
C SER A 338 -20.82 29.12 53.19
N ASN A 339 -22.05 29.61 53.22
CA ASN A 339 -22.43 30.70 54.08
C ASN A 339 -22.40 30.34 55.59
N ARG A 340 -22.51 29.06 55.88
CA ARG A 340 -22.50 28.52 57.23
C ARG A 340 -21.92 27.12 57.26
N VAL A 341 -21.01 26.87 58.17
CA VAL A 341 -20.38 25.54 58.35
C VAL A 341 -20.56 25.17 59.85
N ALA A 342 -21.05 23.93 60.04
CA ALA A 342 -21.07 23.36 61.42
C ALA A 342 -20.03 22.22 61.44
N LEU A 343 -19.22 22.21 62.48
CA LEU A 343 -18.25 21.18 62.79
C LEU A 343 -18.66 20.44 64.07
N LEU A 344 -18.84 19.13 63.98
CA LEU A 344 -18.97 18.25 65.13
C LEU A 344 -17.62 17.54 65.33
N TYR A 345 -16.99 17.70 66.45
CA TYR A 345 -15.79 17.03 66.88
C TYR A 345 -16.16 15.94 67.89
N ILE A 346 -15.69 14.72 67.71
CA ILE A 346 -16.20 13.54 68.39
C ILE A 346 -15.03 12.72 68.92
N ASP A 347 -15.09 12.30 70.17
CA ASP A 347 -14.12 11.39 70.81
C ASP A 347 -14.89 10.23 71.47
N LEU A 348 -14.34 9.02 71.36
CA LEU A 348 -14.95 7.81 71.94
C LEU A 348 -14.47 7.59 73.37
N ASP A 349 -15.34 7.82 74.31
CA ASP A 349 -15.05 7.59 75.73
C ASP A 349 -14.64 6.12 76.01
N ARG A 350 -13.58 5.94 76.79
CA ARG A 350 -13.11 4.63 77.21
C ARG A 350 -12.62 3.71 76.08
N PHE A 351 -12.37 4.21 74.89
CA PHE A 351 -11.86 3.39 73.80
C PHE A 351 -10.56 2.67 74.17
N LYS A 352 -9.67 3.32 74.91
CA LYS A 352 -8.45 2.68 75.43
C LYS A 352 -8.74 1.40 76.24
N GLN A 353 -9.82 1.42 77.05
CA GLN A 353 -10.19 0.22 77.84
C GLN A 353 -10.62 -0.98 76.94
N VAL A 354 -11.17 -0.69 75.76
CA VAL A 354 -11.46 -1.75 74.79
C VAL A 354 -10.17 -2.39 74.30
N ASN A 355 -9.16 -1.64 73.91
CA ASN A 355 -7.89 -2.15 73.50
C ASN A 355 -7.18 -2.94 74.63
N ASP A 356 -7.17 -2.37 75.84
CA ASP A 356 -6.51 -2.99 77.00
C ASP A 356 -7.20 -4.30 77.43
N ARG A 357 -8.52 -4.38 77.29
CA ARG A 357 -9.32 -5.53 77.75
C ARG A 357 -9.52 -6.62 76.67
N PHE A 358 -9.69 -6.21 75.44
CA PHE A 358 -10.10 -7.12 74.34
C PHE A 358 -9.08 -7.20 73.20
N GLY A 359 -7.99 -6.42 73.27
CA GLY A 359 -6.95 -6.38 72.25
C GLY A 359 -7.27 -5.43 71.09
N HIS A 360 -6.21 -5.02 70.38
CA HIS A 360 -6.29 -4.05 69.25
C HIS A 360 -7.21 -4.49 68.13
N ALA A 361 -7.31 -5.80 67.83
CA ALA A 361 -8.17 -6.33 66.78
C ALA A 361 -9.66 -6.01 67.04
N ILE A 362 -10.10 -6.08 68.30
CA ILE A 362 -11.50 -5.71 68.68
C ILE A 362 -11.65 -4.20 68.67
N GLY A 363 -10.60 -3.44 69.09
CA GLY A 363 -10.62 -1.96 68.98
C GLY A 363 -10.74 -1.50 67.52
N ASP A 364 -9.99 -2.11 66.62
CA ASP A 364 -10.05 -1.83 65.18
C ASP A 364 -11.46 -2.18 64.59
N ALA A 365 -12.04 -3.29 64.98
CA ALA A 365 -13.40 -3.67 64.57
C ALA A 365 -14.45 -2.68 65.13
N LEU A 366 -14.25 -2.16 66.37
CA LEU A 366 -15.12 -1.12 66.94
C LEU A 366 -15.03 0.19 66.15
N LEU A 367 -13.79 0.65 65.83
CA LEU A 367 -13.60 1.87 64.99
C LEU A 367 -14.21 1.73 63.62
N SER A 368 -14.06 0.57 62.98
CA SER A 368 -14.71 0.28 61.69
C SER A 368 -16.22 0.36 61.77
N THR A 369 -16.82 -0.23 62.83
CA THR A 369 -18.27 -0.15 63.08
C THR A 369 -18.74 1.27 63.38
N VAL A 370 -17.94 2.07 64.09
CA VAL A 370 -18.19 3.51 64.29
C VAL A 370 -18.24 4.22 62.94
N GLY A 371 -17.28 3.99 62.08
CA GLY A 371 -17.25 4.54 60.71
C GLY A 371 -18.49 4.18 59.91
N GLU A 372 -18.96 2.93 59.98
CA GLU A 372 -20.19 2.48 59.32
C GLU A 372 -21.44 3.19 59.91
N ARG A 373 -21.56 3.22 61.21
CA ARG A 373 -22.67 3.88 61.91
C ARG A 373 -22.74 5.39 61.62
N MET A 374 -21.61 6.08 61.62
CA MET A 374 -21.51 7.48 61.21
C MET A 374 -21.97 7.66 59.79
N ARG A 375 -21.46 6.88 58.82
CA ARG A 375 -21.81 6.95 57.42
C ARG A 375 -23.33 6.74 57.19
N GLY A 376 -23.93 5.77 57.91
CA GLY A 376 -25.35 5.51 57.86
C GLY A 376 -26.22 6.60 58.50
N SER A 377 -25.58 7.47 59.31
CA SER A 377 -26.28 8.56 59.98
C SER A 377 -26.22 9.88 59.26
N LEU A 378 -25.44 9.98 58.17
CA LEU A 378 -25.24 11.22 57.41
C LEU A 378 -26.10 11.24 56.16
N ARG A 379 -26.50 12.43 55.75
CA ARG A 379 -27.10 12.70 54.42
C ARG A 379 -26.06 13.31 53.49
N GLN A 380 -26.27 13.29 52.23
CA GLN A 380 -25.49 14.14 51.33
C GLN A 380 -25.94 15.61 51.50
N PRO A 381 -25.02 16.62 51.56
CA PRO A 381 -23.55 16.53 51.34
C PRO A 381 -22.71 16.39 52.63
N ASP A 382 -23.31 16.03 53.81
CA ASP A 382 -22.59 15.91 55.08
C ASP A 382 -21.43 14.88 54.97
N GLN A 383 -20.29 15.16 55.61
CA GLN A 383 -19.08 14.34 55.49
C GLN A 383 -18.53 13.97 56.87
N ALA A 384 -18.12 12.68 57.00
CA ALA A 384 -17.47 12.22 58.23
C ALA A 384 -15.98 11.90 57.98
N PHE A 385 -15.19 12.13 59.00
CA PHE A 385 -13.75 11.99 59.00
C PHE A 385 -13.26 11.27 60.26
N ARG A 386 -12.18 10.51 60.17
CA ARG A 386 -11.38 10.03 61.29
C ARG A 386 -10.09 10.80 61.35
N LEU A 387 -9.85 11.52 62.46
CA LEU A 387 -8.69 12.38 62.62
C LEU A 387 -7.48 11.64 63.17
N GLY A 388 -7.69 10.48 63.85
CA GLY A 388 -6.67 9.61 64.37
C GLY A 388 -7.12 8.98 65.70
N GLY A 389 -6.61 7.80 66.06
CA GLY A 389 -7.06 7.13 67.25
C GLY A 389 -8.55 6.92 67.32
N ASP A 390 -9.20 7.50 68.38
CA ASP A 390 -10.60 7.49 68.69
C ASP A 390 -11.31 8.84 68.38
N GLU A 391 -10.60 9.77 67.66
CA GLU A 391 -11.15 11.08 67.26
C GLU A 391 -11.80 11.03 65.86
N PHE A 392 -12.99 11.59 65.79
CA PHE A 392 -13.77 11.73 64.57
C PHE A 392 -14.28 13.16 64.39
N ALA A 393 -14.62 13.51 63.16
CA ALA A 393 -15.26 14.79 62.90
C ALA A 393 -16.40 14.59 61.86
N VAL A 394 -17.40 15.46 61.95
CA VAL A 394 -18.46 15.59 60.93
C VAL A 394 -18.55 17.07 60.51
N LEU A 395 -18.51 17.26 59.21
CA LEU A 395 -18.64 18.55 58.55
C LEU A 395 -20.01 18.67 57.90
N LEU A 396 -20.74 19.71 58.22
CA LEU A 396 -22.03 20.05 57.65
C LEU A 396 -21.94 21.40 56.95
N GLU A 397 -22.31 21.42 55.70
CA GLU A 397 -22.38 22.66 54.93
C GLU A 397 -23.81 23.21 54.92
N ASN A 398 -23.93 24.53 55.07
CA ASN A 398 -25.19 25.26 55.07
C ASN A 398 -26.24 24.73 56.10
N ALA A 399 -25.78 24.08 57.17
CA ALA A 399 -26.67 23.55 58.20
C ALA A 399 -27.12 24.63 59.19
N GLN A 400 -28.39 24.56 59.62
CA GLN A 400 -28.90 25.34 60.71
C GLN A 400 -28.45 24.75 62.06
N PRO A 401 -28.33 25.56 63.11
CA PRO A 401 -27.92 25.05 64.43
C PRO A 401 -28.73 23.86 64.93
N ASP A 402 -30.07 23.96 64.82
CA ASP A 402 -30.97 22.84 65.20
C ASP A 402 -30.71 21.52 64.44
N GLN A 403 -30.30 21.63 63.18
CA GLN A 403 -29.95 20.46 62.38
C GLN A 403 -28.64 19.79 62.84
N ALA A 404 -27.65 20.61 63.16
CA ALA A 404 -26.39 20.11 63.67
C ALA A 404 -26.54 19.48 65.07
N GLU A 405 -27.31 20.14 65.97
CA GLU A 405 -27.63 19.59 67.26
C GLU A 405 -28.46 18.32 67.20
N ALA A 406 -29.46 18.25 66.31
CA ALA A 406 -30.24 17.05 66.08
C ALA A 406 -29.38 15.89 65.55
N LEU A 407 -28.38 16.19 64.66
CA LEU A 407 -27.41 15.17 64.20
C LEU A 407 -26.51 14.74 65.35
N GLY A 408 -26.02 15.66 66.19
CA GLY A 408 -25.21 15.32 67.37
C GLY A 408 -25.94 14.39 68.33
N MET A 409 -27.21 14.68 68.64
CA MET A 409 -28.06 13.79 69.46
C MET A 409 -28.30 12.44 68.84
N ARG A 410 -28.51 12.39 67.51
CA ARG A 410 -28.61 11.11 66.76
C ARG A 410 -27.34 10.29 66.82
N LEU A 411 -26.17 10.92 66.62
CA LEU A 411 -24.89 10.27 66.73
C LEU A 411 -24.60 9.76 68.15
N LEU A 412 -25.00 10.50 69.20
CA LEU A 412 -24.90 10.03 70.57
C LEU A 412 -25.64 8.68 70.74
N GLY A 413 -26.88 8.60 70.24
CA GLY A 413 -27.68 7.35 70.33
C GLY A 413 -27.07 6.21 69.55
N VAL A 414 -26.66 6.48 68.30
CA VAL A 414 -26.17 5.42 67.40
C VAL A 414 -24.77 4.94 67.79
N LEU A 415 -23.86 5.81 68.18
CA LEU A 415 -22.51 5.48 68.59
C LEU A 415 -22.38 4.97 70.00
N GLY A 416 -23.34 5.36 70.88
CA GLY A 416 -23.43 4.85 72.26
C GLY A 416 -24.19 3.51 72.38
N ALA A 417 -24.73 2.99 71.28
CA ALA A 417 -25.38 1.69 71.26
C ALA A 417 -24.35 0.55 71.37
N GLU A 418 -24.76 -0.60 71.96
CA GLU A 418 -23.86 -1.77 72.10
C GLU A 418 -23.18 -2.19 70.83
N TYR A 419 -21.93 -2.66 70.92
CA TYR A 419 -21.16 -3.24 69.85
C TYR A 419 -21.03 -4.77 70.10
N ARG A 420 -21.35 -5.58 69.08
CA ARG A 420 -21.19 -7.05 69.11
C ARG A 420 -20.06 -7.44 68.16
N LEU A 421 -18.86 -7.63 68.70
CA LEU A 421 -17.64 -7.80 67.95
C LEU A 421 -16.86 -9.02 68.43
N GLY A 422 -16.54 -9.98 67.51
CA GLY A 422 -15.76 -11.18 67.86
C GLY A 422 -16.36 -11.99 69.01
N GLY A 423 -17.72 -12.04 69.14
CA GLY A 423 -18.40 -12.71 70.22
C GLY A 423 -18.44 -11.94 71.54
N GLN A 424 -17.89 -10.76 71.62
CA GLN A 424 -17.90 -9.84 72.78
C GLN A 424 -19.00 -8.81 72.63
N VAL A 425 -19.64 -8.41 73.76
CA VAL A 425 -20.57 -7.29 73.83
C VAL A 425 -19.91 -6.14 74.58
N ILE A 426 -19.82 -4.99 73.92
CA ILE A 426 -19.21 -3.79 74.46
C ILE A 426 -20.32 -2.72 74.53
N ASP A 427 -20.71 -2.34 75.73
CA ASP A 427 -21.80 -1.43 76.01
C ASP A 427 -21.37 -0.17 76.81
N PHE A 428 -20.07 -0.04 77.07
CA PHE A 428 -19.57 1.04 77.90
C PHE A 428 -18.83 2.15 77.15
N VAL A 429 -18.73 2.01 75.80
CA VAL A 429 -18.16 3.05 74.90
C VAL A 429 -19.25 3.99 74.50
N THR A 430 -19.04 5.25 74.70
CA THR A 430 -19.96 6.34 74.36
C THR A 430 -19.23 7.47 73.63
N PRO A 431 -19.88 8.26 72.80
CA PRO A 431 -19.22 9.42 72.19
C PRO A 431 -19.37 10.65 73.03
N SER A 432 -18.34 11.47 73.09
CA SER A 432 -18.41 12.89 73.55
C SER A 432 -18.31 13.78 72.32
N ILE A 433 -19.30 14.69 72.14
CA ILE A 433 -19.46 15.48 70.93
C ILE A 433 -19.45 16.96 71.24
N GLY A 434 -18.55 17.73 70.58
CA GLY A 434 -18.55 19.21 70.61
C GLY A 434 -19.00 19.75 69.24
N ILE A 435 -19.84 20.78 69.26
CA ILE A 435 -20.38 21.45 68.08
C ILE A 435 -19.95 22.94 68.08
N ALA A 436 -19.43 23.38 66.95
CA ALA A 436 -19.14 24.80 66.70
C ALA A 436 -19.54 25.21 65.28
N PHE A 437 -19.78 26.53 65.12
CA PHE A 437 -20.28 27.10 63.89
C PHE A 437 -19.36 28.20 63.33
N CYS A 438 -19.13 28.18 62.03
CA CYS A 438 -18.58 29.32 61.31
C CYS A 438 -19.70 30.00 60.48
N PRO A 439 -19.83 31.36 60.51
CA PRO A 439 -18.94 32.32 61.14
C PRO A 439 -19.30 32.67 62.59
N GLN A 440 -20.29 32.01 63.22
CA GLN A 440 -20.84 32.43 64.54
C GLN A 440 -19.82 32.30 65.67
N ASP A 441 -19.11 31.16 65.73
CA ASP A 441 -18.19 30.84 66.85
C ASP A 441 -16.72 31.01 66.45
N ALA A 442 -16.44 31.04 65.12
CA ALA A 442 -15.08 31.13 64.58
C ALA A 442 -15.08 31.75 63.19
N ALA A 443 -13.99 32.41 62.79
CA ALA A 443 -13.83 33.11 61.55
C ALA A 443 -13.04 32.23 60.51
N ASP A 444 -12.28 31.25 60.97
CA ASP A 444 -11.41 30.39 60.13
C ASP A 444 -11.45 28.94 60.61
N ALA A 445 -10.82 28.04 59.81
CA ALA A 445 -10.81 26.61 60.02
C ALA A 445 -10.12 26.17 61.32
N ASP A 446 -9.01 26.85 61.70
CA ASP A 446 -8.27 26.54 62.90
C ASP A 446 -9.03 26.97 64.13
N ALA A 447 -9.64 28.16 64.11
CA ALA A 447 -10.48 28.65 65.17
C ALA A 447 -11.74 27.79 65.34
N LEU A 448 -12.39 27.37 64.25
CA LEU A 448 -13.55 26.49 64.29
C LEU A 448 -13.21 25.11 64.88
N THR A 449 -12.06 24.54 64.49
CA THR A 449 -11.58 23.27 65.05
C THR A 449 -11.32 23.40 66.55
N ARG A 450 -10.66 24.46 66.97
CA ARG A 450 -10.44 24.74 68.44
C ARG A 450 -11.73 24.91 69.21
N ALA A 451 -12.70 25.63 68.66
CA ALA A 451 -14.00 25.82 69.30
C ALA A 451 -14.76 24.51 69.47
N ALA A 452 -14.80 23.70 68.45
CA ALA A 452 -15.43 22.37 68.50
C ALA A 452 -14.71 21.41 69.47
N ASP A 453 -13.38 21.46 69.53
CA ASP A 453 -12.56 20.66 70.47
C ASP A 453 -12.81 21.06 71.92
N ILE A 454 -12.86 22.36 72.22
CA ILE A 454 -13.21 22.85 73.53
C ILE A 454 -14.60 22.38 74.00
N ALA A 455 -15.61 22.45 73.10
CA ALA A 455 -16.96 21.98 73.41
C ALA A 455 -16.95 20.43 73.62
N MET A 456 -16.21 19.67 72.82
CA MET A 456 -16.03 18.23 73.00
C MET A 456 -15.35 17.89 74.34
N TYR A 457 -14.32 18.63 74.67
CA TYR A 457 -13.65 18.46 76.02
C TYR A 457 -14.62 18.70 77.19
N GLN A 458 -15.54 19.66 77.07
CA GLN A 458 -16.60 19.85 78.08
C GLN A 458 -17.55 18.62 78.09
N ALA A 459 -17.96 18.10 76.91
CA ALA A 459 -18.78 16.93 76.82
C ALA A 459 -18.09 15.68 77.45
N LYS A 460 -16.78 15.58 77.36
CA LYS A 460 -15.94 14.47 77.89
C LYS A 460 -15.91 14.49 79.47
N GLN A 461 -16.15 15.58 80.10
CA GLN A 461 -16.23 15.64 81.59
C GLN A 461 -17.44 14.84 82.09
N GLU A 462 -18.57 14.94 81.41
CA GLU A 462 -19.81 14.26 81.77
C GLU A 462 -20.00 12.93 81.05
N ARG A 463 -19.28 12.76 79.89
CA ARG A 463 -19.40 11.65 78.96
C ARG A 463 -20.77 11.42 78.35
N ASN A 464 -20.84 10.80 77.21
CA ASN A 464 -22.11 10.54 76.51
C ASN A 464 -22.97 11.84 76.39
N ARG A 465 -22.34 12.94 76.01
CA ARG A 465 -22.97 14.25 75.90
C ARG A 465 -22.60 14.93 74.58
N CYS A 466 -23.47 15.83 74.17
CA CYS A 466 -23.26 16.75 73.10
C CYS A 466 -23.30 18.15 73.57
N TYR A 467 -22.25 18.91 73.43
CA TYR A 467 -22.15 20.30 73.78
C TYR A 467 -21.94 21.22 72.61
N ARG A 468 -22.65 22.37 72.65
CA ARG A 468 -22.39 23.40 71.66
C ARG A 468 -21.38 24.39 72.30
N TYR A 469 -20.44 24.86 71.48
CA TYR A 469 -19.50 25.85 71.89
C TYR A 469 -20.25 27.16 72.30
N THR A 470 -19.92 27.70 73.43
CA THR A 470 -20.38 29.01 73.87
C THR A 470 -19.18 29.82 74.37
N VAL A 471 -19.04 31.00 73.83
CA VAL A 471 -18.00 31.94 74.33
C VAL A 471 -18.27 32.22 75.82
N ALA A 472 -17.30 31.87 76.70
CA ALA A 472 -17.40 32.09 78.12
C ALA A 472 -17.26 33.58 78.47
#